data_8b1dd8892d47263a02a710391973ea4e
#
_entry.id   8b1dd8892d47263a02a710391973ea4e
#
_cell.length_a   1.000
_cell.length_b   1.000
_cell.length_c   1.000
_cell.angle_alpha   90.00
_cell.angle_beta   90.00
_cell.angle_gamma   90.00
#
_symmetry.space_group_name_H-M   'P 1'
#
loop_
_entity.id
_entity.type
_entity.pdbx_description
1 polymer ?
#
loop_
_entity_poly.entity_id
_entity_poly.type
_entity_poly.pdbx_seq_one_letter_code
_entity_poly.pdbx_strand_id
1 'polypeptide(L)'
;FSACCCAILISISAQAQKGASHFEIDTRAPLQTIDGFGASDAWSMQHIGLWPDSVRLQTADWLFSTENDSKGQPLGIGLSIWRFNIGAGSHDQGRESGIGSHWMRTGCFLRPDGTYDWTQQPGQRNFLRMAQERGVRTFIGFFNSPPVYFTQNGLATNTGRGGTLNLKTKHYGDFALFAAHVVEGLEQHDGIKLSYVCPVNEPDGHWNWVGPKQEGTP
;
A
#
# COMPACT_ATOMS: atom_id res chain seq x y z
N PHE A 1 -71.16 -5.74 14.30
CA PHE A 1 -70.03 -6.62 14.02
C PHE A 1 -68.78 -5.86 14.35
N SER A 2 -68.17 -6.25 15.50
CA SER A 2 -66.96 -5.64 16.04
C SER A 2 -65.72 -6.42 15.50
N ALA A 3 -64.89 -5.75 14.75
CA ALA A 3 -63.63 -6.34 14.29
C ALA A 3 -62.54 -6.08 15.34
N CYS A 4 -62.09 -7.14 15.95
CA CYS A 4 -60.99 -7.12 16.91
C CYS A 4 -59.65 -7.17 16.14
N CYS A 5 -58.91 -6.04 16.10
CA CYS A 5 -57.58 -6.00 15.59
C CYS A 5 -56.60 -6.55 16.66
N CYS A 6 -56.14 -7.79 16.49
CA CYS A 6 -55.00 -8.31 17.22
C CYS A 6 -53.69 -7.69 16.70
N ALA A 7 -53.13 -6.78 17.45
CA ALA A 7 -51.77 -6.30 17.21
C ALA A 7 -50.78 -7.37 17.72
N ILE A 8 -50.07 -8.03 16.80
CA ILE A 8 -48.95 -8.92 17.13
C ILE A 8 -47.75 -8.04 17.44
N LEU A 9 -47.45 -7.92 18.72
CA LEU A 9 -46.18 -7.36 19.17
C LEU A 9 -45.04 -8.39 18.95
N ILE A 10 -44.28 -8.19 17.90
CA ILE A 10 -43.03 -8.93 17.68
C ILE A 10 -41.99 -8.29 18.62
N SER A 11 -41.75 -8.91 19.75
CA SER A 11 -40.63 -8.59 20.59
C SER A 11 -39.34 -9.11 19.94
N ILE A 12 -38.58 -8.21 19.34
CA ILE A 12 -37.21 -8.48 18.92
C ILE A 12 -36.36 -8.52 20.22
N SER A 13 -36.13 -9.72 20.73
CA SER A 13 -35.13 -9.91 21.78
C SER A 13 -33.76 -9.62 21.18
N ALA A 14 -33.19 -8.46 21.51
CA ALA A 14 -31.78 -8.18 21.28
C ALA A 14 -30.98 -9.26 22.03
N GLN A 15 -30.34 -10.16 21.30
CA GLN A 15 -29.39 -11.08 21.92
C GLN A 15 -28.31 -10.26 22.59
N ALA A 16 -28.15 -10.42 23.85
CA ALA A 16 -27.09 -9.81 24.64
C ALA A 16 -25.76 -10.11 23.95
N GLN A 17 -25.05 -9.06 23.61
CA GLN A 17 -23.67 -9.10 23.15
C GLN A 17 -22.86 -9.97 24.12
N LYS A 18 -22.22 -11.03 23.65
CA LYS A 18 -21.28 -11.83 24.43
C LYS A 18 -20.38 -10.85 25.17
N GLY A 19 -20.25 -11.01 26.48
CA GLY A 19 -19.54 -10.08 27.36
C GLY A 19 -18.23 -9.61 26.72
N ALA A 20 -17.98 -8.32 26.79
CA ALA A 20 -16.75 -7.73 26.25
C ALA A 20 -15.56 -8.43 26.89
N SER A 21 -14.66 -8.98 26.05
CA SER A 21 -13.41 -9.52 26.53
C SER A 21 -12.58 -8.38 27.12
N HIS A 22 -12.21 -8.50 28.37
CA HIS A 22 -11.33 -7.53 29.02
C HIS A 22 -9.89 -7.96 28.79
N PHE A 23 -9.07 -7.07 28.26
CA PHE A 23 -7.64 -7.25 28.12
C PHE A 23 -6.93 -6.23 28.99
N GLU A 24 -5.95 -6.69 29.77
CA GLU A 24 -5.08 -5.82 30.56
C GLU A 24 -3.68 -5.81 29.94
N ILE A 25 -3.17 -4.61 29.69
CA ILE A 25 -1.79 -4.41 29.23
C ILE A 25 -0.96 -3.96 30.43
N ASP A 26 -0.10 -4.83 30.95
CA ASP A 26 0.81 -4.47 32.03
C ASP A 26 2.11 -3.90 31.47
N THR A 27 2.22 -2.58 31.46
CA THR A 27 3.41 -1.87 30.96
C THR A 27 4.61 -1.95 31.91
N ARG A 28 4.44 -2.49 33.13
CA ARG A 28 5.51 -2.64 34.12
C ARG A 28 6.35 -3.90 33.89
N ALA A 29 5.84 -4.84 33.12
CA ALA A 29 6.50 -6.11 32.82
C ALA A 29 6.57 -6.32 31.29
N PRO A 30 7.35 -5.52 30.54
CA PRO A 30 7.44 -5.65 29.10
C PRO A 30 8.10 -6.98 28.73
N LEU A 31 7.48 -7.72 27.79
CA LEU A 31 8.00 -8.99 27.29
C LEU A 31 8.85 -8.81 26.04
N GLN A 32 8.52 -7.81 25.22
CA GLN A 32 9.21 -7.53 23.98
C GLN A 32 9.13 -6.04 23.62
N THR A 33 10.07 -5.59 22.79
CA THR A 33 10.00 -4.27 22.15
C THR A 33 9.29 -4.41 20.82
N ILE A 34 8.32 -3.53 20.55
CA ILE A 34 7.66 -3.40 19.25
C ILE A 34 8.26 -2.19 18.55
N ASP A 35 8.84 -2.38 17.35
CA ASP A 35 9.48 -1.31 16.58
C ASP A 35 8.48 -0.26 16.10
N GLY A 36 7.25 -0.67 15.82
CA GLY A 36 6.19 0.23 15.38
C GLY A 36 5.00 -0.47 14.76
N PHE A 37 4.04 0.34 14.34
CA PHE A 37 2.87 -0.11 13.60
C PHE A 37 2.87 0.55 12.23
N GLY A 38 2.55 -0.22 11.21
CA GLY A 38 2.59 0.28 9.84
C GLY A 38 1.47 -0.23 8.96
N ALA A 39 1.39 0.37 7.79
CA ALA A 39 0.51 -0.10 6.72
C ALA A 39 1.22 0.01 5.37
N SER A 40 0.67 -0.67 4.37
CA SER A 40 1.11 -0.59 2.98
C SER A 40 0.14 0.26 2.19
N ASP A 41 0.66 1.17 1.38
CA ASP A 41 -0.15 1.99 0.48
C ASP A 41 -0.66 1.18 -0.73
N ALA A 42 0.00 0.07 -1.02
CA ALA A 42 -0.22 -0.74 -2.21
C ALA A 42 -0.39 0.16 -3.45
N TRP A 43 -1.63 0.52 -3.83
CA TRP A 43 -1.90 1.39 -4.96
C TRP A 43 -2.76 2.61 -4.60
N SER A 44 -3.49 2.55 -3.49
CA SER A 44 -4.54 3.52 -3.16
C SER A 44 -4.02 4.95 -3.03
N MET A 45 -2.81 5.11 -2.47
CA MET A 45 -2.25 6.44 -2.21
C MET A 45 -1.80 7.16 -3.49
N GLN A 46 -1.65 6.44 -4.62
CA GLN A 46 -1.46 7.09 -5.91
C GLN A 46 -2.65 7.98 -6.26
N HIS A 47 -3.86 7.59 -5.89
CA HIS A 47 -5.08 8.34 -6.16
C HIS A 47 -5.39 9.34 -5.05
N ILE A 48 -5.39 8.87 -3.80
CA ILE A 48 -5.72 9.69 -2.62
C ILE A 48 -4.72 10.85 -2.48
N GLY A 49 -3.45 10.61 -2.76
CA GLY A 49 -2.40 11.63 -2.72
C GLY A 49 -2.52 12.74 -3.77
N LEU A 50 -3.44 12.57 -4.74
CA LEU A 50 -3.78 13.57 -5.75
C LEU A 50 -5.14 14.25 -5.52
N TRP A 51 -5.85 13.85 -4.47
CA TRP A 51 -7.10 14.51 -4.09
C TRP A 51 -6.86 15.95 -3.59
N PRO A 52 -7.91 16.78 -3.48
CA PRO A 52 -7.79 18.11 -2.94
C PRO A 52 -7.09 18.13 -1.58
N ASP A 53 -6.30 19.15 -1.32
CA ASP A 53 -5.44 19.27 -0.14
C ASP A 53 -6.20 19.01 1.16
N SER A 54 -7.42 19.53 1.29
CA SER A 54 -8.25 19.34 2.49
C SER A 54 -8.52 17.85 2.78
N VAL A 55 -8.62 17.02 1.74
CA VAL A 55 -8.93 15.60 1.90
C VAL A 55 -7.66 14.77 2.10
N ARG A 56 -6.64 15.00 1.26
CA ARG A 56 -5.39 14.23 1.36
C ARG A 56 -4.63 14.52 2.65
N LEU A 57 -4.61 15.78 3.11
CA LEU A 57 -3.98 16.15 4.38
C LEU A 57 -4.73 15.56 5.56
N GLN A 58 -6.06 15.62 5.54
CA GLN A 58 -6.88 14.98 6.57
C GLN A 58 -6.67 13.46 6.61
N THR A 59 -6.55 12.80 5.44
CA THR A 59 -6.24 11.37 5.38
C THR A 59 -4.86 11.08 5.98
N ALA A 60 -3.88 11.91 5.70
CA ALA A 60 -2.55 11.78 6.28
C ALA A 60 -2.56 11.99 7.81
N ASP A 61 -3.36 12.95 8.30
CA ASP A 61 -3.55 13.14 9.75
C ASP A 61 -4.14 11.90 10.40
N TRP A 62 -5.20 11.34 9.84
CA TRP A 62 -5.83 10.12 10.37
C TRP A 62 -4.87 8.92 10.44
N LEU A 63 -3.96 8.81 9.48
CA LEU A 63 -3.00 7.70 9.43
C LEU A 63 -1.79 7.93 10.34
N PHE A 64 -1.23 9.14 10.34
CA PHE A 64 0.10 9.36 10.89
C PHE A 64 0.16 10.26 12.12
N SER A 65 -0.86 11.09 12.38
CA SER A 65 -0.81 11.99 13.53
C SER A 65 -0.79 11.22 14.84
N THR A 66 0.10 11.66 15.73
CA THR A 66 0.17 11.23 17.14
C THR A 66 -0.37 12.29 18.09
N GLU A 67 -0.91 13.37 17.56
CA GLU A 67 -1.44 14.49 18.32
C GLU A 67 -2.89 14.26 18.75
N ASN A 68 -3.32 15.01 19.75
CA ASN A 68 -4.69 15.01 20.23
C ASN A 68 -5.35 16.37 19.93
N ASP A 69 -6.66 16.36 19.81
CA ASP A 69 -7.47 17.56 19.74
C ASP A 69 -7.56 18.29 21.11
N SER A 70 -8.25 19.44 21.14
CA SER A 70 -8.44 20.23 22.36
C SER A 70 -9.22 19.51 23.48
N LYS A 71 -9.84 18.36 23.16
CA LYS A 71 -10.57 17.51 24.12
C LYS A 71 -9.77 16.26 24.52
N GLY A 72 -8.51 16.15 24.06
CA GLY A 72 -7.65 15.01 24.32
C GLY A 72 -7.97 13.78 23.48
N GLN A 73 -8.74 13.91 22.38
CA GLN A 73 -9.02 12.79 21.49
C GLN A 73 -7.94 12.69 20.41
N PRO A 74 -7.48 11.49 20.06
CA PRO A 74 -6.46 11.30 19.02
C PRO A 74 -6.93 11.87 17.67
N LEU A 75 -6.07 12.60 16.98
CA LEU A 75 -6.30 13.06 15.61
C LEU A 75 -6.04 11.97 14.57
N GLY A 76 -5.22 10.99 14.90
CA GLY A 76 -4.87 9.87 14.03
C GLY A 76 -4.54 8.60 14.78
N ILE A 77 -4.24 7.54 14.03
CA ILE A 77 -3.86 6.23 14.59
C ILE A 77 -2.35 6.10 14.81
N GLY A 78 -1.56 7.10 14.43
CA GLY A 78 -0.13 7.21 14.73
C GLY A 78 0.73 6.11 14.09
N LEU A 79 0.48 5.76 12.82
CA LEU A 79 1.36 4.82 12.11
C LEU A 79 2.78 5.39 12.07
N SER A 80 3.76 4.57 12.44
CA SER A 80 5.18 4.92 12.51
C SER A 80 6.01 4.29 11.40
N ILE A 81 5.43 3.35 10.64
CA ILE A 81 6.05 2.64 9.52
C ILE A 81 5.12 2.77 8.31
N TRP A 82 5.70 3.10 7.16
CA TRP A 82 4.96 3.17 5.90
C TRP A 82 5.63 2.37 4.80
N ARG A 83 4.84 1.51 4.13
CA ARG A 83 5.33 0.65 3.04
C ARG A 83 4.86 1.20 1.70
N PHE A 84 5.81 1.54 0.84
CA PHE A 84 5.62 2.18 -0.45
C PHE A 84 5.81 1.18 -1.60
N ASN A 85 4.83 1.11 -2.52
CA ASN A 85 4.93 0.28 -3.72
C ASN A 85 5.72 1.02 -4.81
N ILE A 86 6.85 0.43 -5.22
CA ILE A 86 7.65 0.91 -6.36
C ILE A 86 7.08 0.25 -7.60
N GLY A 87 6.47 1.05 -8.47
CA GLY A 87 5.68 0.59 -9.58
C GLY A 87 6.47 0.05 -10.76
N ALA A 88 5.83 -0.85 -11.49
CA ALA A 88 6.40 -1.59 -12.60
C ALA A 88 6.04 -1.04 -13.99
N GLY A 89 5.12 -0.08 -14.10
CA GLY A 89 4.72 0.53 -15.38
C GLY A 89 3.42 0.01 -15.97
N SER A 90 2.62 -0.72 -15.21
CA SER A 90 1.30 -1.16 -15.67
C SER A 90 0.34 0.00 -15.95
N HIS A 91 0.56 1.16 -15.32
CA HIS A 91 -0.23 2.37 -15.61
C HIS A 91 -0.07 2.83 -17.06
N ASP A 92 1.16 2.87 -17.55
CA ASP A 92 1.47 3.34 -18.91
C ASP A 92 0.94 2.35 -19.98
N GLN A 93 0.84 1.07 -19.64
CA GLN A 93 0.23 0.05 -20.50
C GLN A 93 -1.30 0.16 -20.56
N GLY A 94 -1.94 0.85 -19.62
CA GLY A 94 -3.38 1.01 -19.60
C GLY A 94 -4.12 -0.32 -19.59
N ARG A 95 -5.07 -0.51 -20.53
CA ARG A 95 -5.83 -1.77 -20.63
C ARG A 95 -4.98 -2.96 -21.10
N GLU A 96 -3.92 -2.72 -21.84
CA GLU A 96 -3.01 -3.76 -22.33
C GLU A 96 -2.25 -4.45 -21.20
N SER A 97 -2.15 -3.81 -20.02
CA SER A 97 -1.61 -4.44 -18.80
C SER A 97 -2.40 -5.68 -18.36
N GLY A 98 -3.62 -5.87 -18.85
CA GLY A 98 -4.55 -6.90 -18.41
C GLY A 98 -5.14 -6.64 -17.01
N ILE A 99 -4.88 -5.47 -16.42
CA ILE A 99 -5.41 -5.04 -15.12
C ILE A 99 -6.67 -4.21 -15.35
N GLY A 100 -7.84 -4.69 -14.91
CA GLY A 100 -9.12 -4.05 -15.15
C GLY A 100 -9.27 -2.72 -14.41
N SER A 101 -8.89 -2.68 -13.14
CA SER A 101 -8.99 -1.49 -12.31
C SER A 101 -7.76 -0.59 -12.47
N HIS A 102 -7.96 0.66 -12.86
CA HIS A 102 -6.88 1.64 -12.91
C HIS A 102 -6.27 1.93 -11.52
N TRP A 103 -7.03 1.69 -10.45
CA TRP A 103 -6.56 1.81 -9.06
C TRP A 103 -5.46 0.80 -8.71
N MET A 104 -5.32 -0.27 -9.47
CA MET A 104 -4.36 -1.34 -9.25
C MET A 104 -3.20 -1.32 -10.26
N ARG A 105 -3.01 -0.18 -10.94
CA ARG A 105 -1.92 0.07 -11.89
C ARG A 105 -1.00 1.12 -11.33
N THR A 106 0.31 0.95 -11.56
CA THR A 106 1.32 1.89 -11.06
C THR A 106 2.27 2.28 -12.19
N GLY A 107 2.70 3.54 -12.20
CA GLY A 107 3.74 4.04 -13.10
C GLY A 107 5.11 3.48 -12.72
N CYS A 108 6.07 3.54 -13.63
CA CYS A 108 7.45 3.15 -13.37
C CYS A 108 8.37 4.35 -13.50
N PHE A 109 9.32 4.51 -12.59
CA PHE A 109 10.35 5.56 -12.70
C PHE A 109 11.28 5.32 -13.90
N LEU A 110 11.55 4.06 -14.26
CA LEU A 110 12.37 3.69 -15.42
C LEU A 110 11.55 3.81 -16.70
N ARG A 111 12.10 4.45 -17.72
CA ARG A 111 11.54 4.53 -19.06
C ARG A 111 12.15 3.47 -20.00
N PRO A 112 11.49 3.15 -21.14
CA PRO A 112 12.00 2.16 -22.10
C PRO A 112 13.39 2.48 -22.67
N ASP A 113 13.76 3.76 -22.72
CA ASP A 113 15.05 4.25 -23.21
C ASP A 113 16.17 4.21 -22.14
N GLY A 114 15.85 3.72 -20.93
CA GLY A 114 16.79 3.65 -19.81
C GLY A 114 16.89 4.93 -18.97
N THR A 115 16.16 5.98 -19.32
CA THR A 115 16.10 7.21 -18.51
C THR A 115 15.13 7.06 -17.34
N TYR A 116 15.25 7.97 -16.36
CA TYR A 116 14.37 7.99 -15.17
C TYR A 116 13.46 9.21 -15.21
N ASP A 117 12.17 8.97 -14.98
CA ASP A 117 11.14 9.99 -14.90
C ASP A 117 10.61 10.13 -13.46
N TRP A 118 11.11 11.13 -12.76
CA TRP A 118 10.73 11.42 -11.39
C TRP A 118 9.39 12.16 -11.25
N THR A 119 8.62 12.32 -12.33
CA THR A 119 7.23 12.76 -12.26
C THR A 119 6.27 11.61 -11.98
N GLN A 120 6.74 10.36 -12.08
CA GLN A 120 5.96 9.18 -11.84
C GLN A 120 5.55 9.02 -10.37
N GLN A 121 4.48 8.29 -10.14
CA GLN A 121 3.90 8.00 -8.82
C GLN A 121 3.67 9.25 -7.93
N PRO A 122 3.16 10.38 -8.47
CA PRO A 122 3.10 11.64 -7.74
C PRO A 122 2.23 11.54 -6.47
N GLY A 123 1.14 10.78 -6.50
CA GLY A 123 0.25 10.61 -5.35
C GLY A 123 0.91 9.85 -4.20
N GLN A 124 1.57 8.73 -4.51
CA GLN A 124 2.28 7.94 -3.50
C GLN A 124 3.47 8.73 -2.93
N ARG A 125 4.21 9.45 -3.77
CA ARG A 125 5.31 10.32 -3.32
C ARG A 125 4.82 11.46 -2.43
N ASN A 126 3.65 12.05 -2.72
CA ASN A 126 3.01 13.00 -1.83
C ASN A 126 2.75 12.38 -0.44
N PHE A 127 2.26 11.13 -0.40
CA PHE A 127 2.02 10.44 0.86
C PHE A 127 3.29 10.13 1.65
N LEU A 128 4.40 9.77 0.98
CA LEU A 128 5.70 9.62 1.66
C LEU A 128 6.12 10.90 2.36
N ARG A 129 6.02 12.06 1.69
CA ARG A 129 6.36 13.35 2.29
C ARG A 129 5.42 13.71 3.45
N MET A 130 4.10 13.56 3.26
CA MET A 130 3.12 13.82 4.32
C MET A 130 3.30 12.91 5.54
N ALA A 131 3.69 11.65 5.33
CA ALA A 131 4.03 10.74 6.42
C ALA A 131 5.30 11.19 7.17
N GLN A 132 6.34 11.58 6.43
CA GLN A 132 7.59 12.09 7.02
C GLN A 132 7.36 13.37 7.84
N GLU A 133 6.56 14.31 7.33
CA GLU A 133 6.17 15.55 8.02
C GLU A 133 5.45 15.28 9.35
N ARG A 134 4.71 14.16 9.44
CA ARG A 134 3.98 13.71 10.63
C ARG A 134 4.78 12.78 11.55
N GLY A 135 6.07 12.65 11.31
CA GLY A 135 6.97 11.93 12.20
C GLY A 135 7.27 10.48 11.83
N VAL A 136 6.73 9.96 10.72
CA VAL A 136 7.15 8.64 10.22
C VAL A 136 8.64 8.68 9.85
N ARG A 137 9.40 7.69 10.32
CA ARG A 137 10.84 7.58 10.09
C ARG A 137 11.24 6.26 9.45
N THR A 138 10.37 5.27 9.47
CA THR A 138 10.63 3.96 8.87
C THR A 138 9.83 3.83 7.59
N PHE A 139 10.52 3.85 6.46
CA PHE A 139 9.95 3.66 5.14
C PHE A 139 10.46 2.36 4.54
N ILE A 140 9.54 1.57 3.98
CA ILE A 140 9.83 0.29 3.33
C ILE A 140 9.45 0.43 1.86
N GLY A 141 10.41 0.32 0.96
CA GLY A 141 10.13 0.19 -0.48
C GLY A 141 9.91 -1.27 -0.83
N PHE A 142 8.94 -1.58 -1.69
CA PHE A 142 8.77 -2.93 -2.20
C PHE A 142 8.38 -2.94 -3.67
N PHE A 143 8.78 -3.99 -4.36
CA PHE A 143 8.44 -4.22 -5.75
C PHE A 143 7.39 -5.33 -5.82
N ASN A 144 6.16 -4.98 -6.23
CA ASN A 144 5.12 -5.97 -6.51
C ASN A 144 5.40 -6.71 -7.83
N SER A 145 6.12 -6.08 -8.73
CA SER A 145 6.59 -6.64 -10.00
C SER A 145 7.89 -5.95 -10.40
N PRO A 146 8.79 -6.64 -11.09
CA PRO A 146 9.84 -5.96 -11.85
C PRO A 146 9.23 -5.03 -12.91
N PRO A 147 9.96 -3.97 -13.35
CA PRO A 147 9.54 -3.17 -14.49
C PRO A 147 9.11 -4.03 -15.68
N VAL A 148 8.00 -3.67 -16.34
CA VAL A 148 7.43 -4.45 -17.45
C VAL A 148 8.43 -4.75 -18.57
N TYR A 149 9.44 -3.89 -18.75
CA TYR A 149 10.51 -4.07 -19.73
C TYR A 149 11.41 -5.28 -19.42
N PHE A 150 11.49 -5.68 -18.16
CA PHE A 150 12.33 -6.76 -17.67
C PHE A 150 11.57 -8.07 -17.51
N THR A 151 10.23 -8.06 -17.61
CA THR A 151 9.41 -9.25 -17.39
C THR A 151 9.35 -10.14 -18.62
N GLN A 152 9.17 -11.45 -18.40
CA GLN A 152 9.10 -12.45 -19.47
C GLN A 152 7.89 -12.26 -20.40
N ASN A 153 6.74 -11.92 -19.81
CA ASN A 153 5.49 -11.69 -20.54
C ASN A 153 5.27 -10.22 -20.94
N GLY A 154 6.19 -9.31 -20.61
CA GLY A 154 6.05 -7.88 -20.89
C GLY A 154 5.00 -7.16 -20.05
N LEU A 155 4.49 -7.81 -19.00
CA LEU A 155 3.44 -7.28 -18.13
C LEU A 155 3.89 -7.28 -16.67
N ALA A 156 3.26 -6.46 -15.85
CA ALA A 156 3.42 -6.43 -14.40
C ALA A 156 2.41 -7.34 -13.68
N THR A 157 1.90 -8.34 -14.36
CA THR A 157 0.98 -9.35 -13.82
C THR A 157 1.62 -10.72 -13.85
N ASN A 158 1.01 -11.69 -13.15
CA ASN A 158 1.51 -13.05 -13.11
C ASN A 158 1.69 -13.67 -14.52
N THR A 159 2.56 -14.68 -14.61
CA THR A 159 2.83 -15.40 -15.86
C THR A 159 1.71 -16.36 -16.25
N GLY A 160 0.66 -16.53 -15.43
CA GLY A 160 -0.36 -17.57 -15.54
C GLY A 160 0.12 -18.94 -15.05
N ARG A 161 1.36 -19.04 -14.56
CA ARG A 161 1.95 -20.25 -13.96
C ARG A 161 2.39 -19.91 -12.55
N GLY A 162 1.77 -20.52 -11.55
CA GLY A 162 2.15 -20.34 -10.16
C GLY A 162 3.61 -20.73 -9.91
N GLY A 163 4.28 -19.99 -9.05
CA GLY A 163 5.66 -20.27 -8.65
C GLY A 163 6.74 -20.03 -9.72
N THR A 164 6.43 -19.31 -10.81
CA THR A 164 7.42 -18.94 -11.82
C THR A 164 7.80 -17.47 -11.73
N LEU A 165 9.11 -17.22 -11.72
CA LEU A 165 9.65 -15.88 -11.76
C LEU A 165 9.36 -15.21 -13.12
N ASN A 166 8.78 -14.02 -13.11
CA ASN A 166 8.50 -13.26 -14.33
C ASN A 166 9.69 -12.41 -14.78
N LEU A 167 10.67 -12.14 -13.93
CA LEU A 167 11.89 -11.42 -14.28
C LEU A 167 12.77 -12.28 -15.21
N LYS A 168 13.15 -11.73 -16.38
CA LYS A 168 14.11 -12.37 -17.28
C LYS A 168 15.49 -12.48 -16.63
N THR A 169 16.12 -13.62 -16.68
CA THR A 169 17.46 -13.86 -16.09
C THR A 169 18.49 -12.84 -16.57
N LYS A 170 18.47 -12.47 -17.85
CA LYS A 170 19.38 -11.46 -18.41
C LYS A 170 19.24 -10.05 -17.80
N HIS A 171 18.12 -9.75 -17.13
CA HIS A 171 17.83 -8.48 -16.51
C HIS A 171 17.98 -8.47 -14.98
N TYR A 172 18.60 -9.48 -14.37
CA TYR A 172 18.81 -9.48 -12.90
C TYR A 172 19.70 -8.30 -12.45
N GLY A 173 20.79 -8.03 -13.20
CA GLY A 173 21.67 -6.88 -12.93
C GLY A 173 20.94 -5.55 -13.15
N ASP A 174 20.18 -5.43 -14.24
CA ASP A 174 19.41 -4.22 -14.55
C ASP A 174 18.35 -3.93 -13.49
N PHE A 175 17.69 -4.97 -12.97
CA PHE A 175 16.72 -4.82 -11.90
C PHE A 175 17.36 -4.40 -10.58
N ALA A 176 18.52 -4.94 -10.26
CA ALA A 176 19.28 -4.52 -9.08
C ALA A 176 19.72 -3.04 -9.18
N LEU A 177 20.18 -2.60 -10.35
CA LEU A 177 20.50 -1.20 -10.62
C LEU A 177 19.26 -0.30 -10.54
N PHE A 178 18.14 -0.74 -11.10
CA PHE A 178 16.86 -0.03 -10.98
C PHE A 178 16.47 0.18 -9.51
N ALA A 179 16.56 -0.88 -8.70
CA ALA A 179 16.25 -0.79 -7.28
C ALA A 179 17.16 0.21 -6.56
N ALA A 180 18.47 0.19 -6.83
CA ALA A 180 19.42 1.13 -6.26
C ALA A 180 19.12 2.57 -6.68
N HIS A 181 18.87 2.82 -7.96
CA HIS A 181 18.54 4.15 -8.47
C HIS A 181 17.22 4.69 -7.88
N VAL A 182 16.22 3.83 -7.63
CA VAL A 182 14.98 4.27 -6.99
C VAL A 182 15.22 4.66 -5.53
N VAL A 183 16.03 3.91 -4.80
CA VAL A 183 16.41 4.26 -3.42
C VAL A 183 17.11 5.62 -3.37
N GLU A 184 18.13 5.81 -4.19
CA GLU A 184 18.86 7.08 -4.30
C GLU A 184 17.98 8.23 -4.77
N GLY A 185 17.14 7.99 -5.77
CA GLY A 185 16.26 8.99 -6.34
C GLY A 185 15.18 9.48 -5.40
N LEU A 186 14.58 8.61 -4.58
CA LEU A 186 13.62 9.02 -3.55
C LEU A 186 14.28 9.90 -2.49
N GLU A 187 15.54 9.61 -2.13
CA GLU A 187 16.30 10.48 -1.22
C GLU A 187 16.62 11.84 -1.87
N GLN A 188 17.04 11.84 -3.12
CA GLN A 188 17.42 13.06 -3.85
C GLN A 188 16.23 13.96 -4.20
N HIS A 189 15.11 13.39 -4.62
CA HIS A 189 13.96 14.15 -5.14
C HIS A 189 12.88 14.42 -4.11
N ASP A 190 12.75 13.56 -3.09
CA ASP A 190 11.70 13.66 -2.06
C ASP A 190 12.23 13.79 -0.64
N GLY A 191 13.54 13.63 -0.43
CA GLY A 191 14.14 13.59 0.91
C GLY A 191 13.74 12.34 1.70
N ILE A 192 13.26 11.29 1.03
CA ILE A 192 12.77 10.06 1.65
C ILE A 192 13.87 9.00 1.64
N LYS A 193 14.37 8.67 2.81
CA LYS A 193 15.33 7.58 3.00
C LYS A 193 14.60 6.28 3.32
N LEU A 194 14.69 5.30 2.43
CA LEU A 194 14.15 3.97 2.69
C LEU A 194 14.99 3.24 3.73
N SER A 195 14.34 2.72 4.77
CA SER A 195 14.97 1.91 5.81
C SER A 195 15.15 0.46 5.37
N TYR A 196 14.22 -0.02 4.56
CA TYR A 196 14.20 -1.39 4.03
C TYR A 196 13.71 -1.41 2.59
N VAL A 197 14.21 -2.39 1.84
CA VAL A 197 13.74 -2.70 0.48
C VAL A 197 13.39 -4.18 0.39
N CYS A 198 12.19 -4.47 -0.14
CA CYS A 198 11.76 -5.82 -0.46
C CYS A 198 11.84 -5.97 -1.99
N PRO A 199 12.85 -6.66 -2.53
CA PRO A 199 13.06 -6.75 -3.97
C PRO A 199 12.06 -7.66 -4.67
N VAL A 200 11.47 -8.62 -3.95
CA VAL A 200 10.45 -9.54 -4.46
C VAL A 200 9.34 -9.67 -3.43
N ASN A 201 8.13 -9.28 -3.80
CA ASN A 201 6.98 -9.40 -2.92
C ASN A 201 6.41 -10.82 -3.01
N GLU A 202 6.19 -11.48 -1.85
CA GLU A 202 5.57 -12.80 -1.72
C GLU A 202 6.15 -13.84 -2.71
N PRO A 203 7.46 -14.11 -2.70
CA PRO A 203 8.10 -14.98 -3.69
C PRO A 203 7.60 -16.44 -3.65
N ASP A 204 7.00 -16.87 -2.55
CA ASP A 204 6.39 -18.17 -2.34
C ASP A 204 4.89 -18.23 -2.69
N GLY A 205 4.33 -17.08 -3.10
CA GLY A 205 2.93 -16.97 -3.51
C GLY A 205 2.64 -17.73 -4.82
N HIS A 206 1.43 -18.25 -4.94
CA HIS A 206 1.01 -18.98 -6.13
C HIS A 206 0.65 -18.11 -7.32
N TRP A 207 0.91 -16.90 -7.39
CA TRP A 207 0.73 -15.89 -8.45
C TRP A 207 0.01 -16.34 -9.75
N ASN A 208 -0.96 -17.27 -9.64
CA ASN A 208 -1.74 -17.84 -10.75
C ASN A 208 -3.20 -17.37 -10.74
N TRP A 209 -3.44 -16.14 -10.33
CA TRP A 209 -4.77 -15.60 -10.16
C TRP A 209 -5.66 -15.75 -11.38
N VAL A 210 -6.89 -16.18 -11.13
CA VAL A 210 -7.99 -16.18 -12.07
C VAL A 210 -8.93 -15.05 -11.67
N GLY A 211 -9.13 -14.04 -12.54
CA GLY A 211 -10.02 -12.90 -12.24
C GLY A 211 -9.36 -11.54 -12.43
N PRO A 212 -9.88 -10.49 -11.80
CA PRO A 212 -9.31 -9.15 -11.91
C PRO A 212 -7.85 -9.17 -11.47
N LYS A 213 -6.97 -8.86 -12.40
CA LYS A 213 -5.53 -8.79 -12.12
C LYS A 213 -5.21 -7.48 -11.43
N GLN A 214 -4.13 -7.49 -10.70
CA GLN A 214 -3.49 -6.32 -10.11
C GLN A 214 -2.02 -6.34 -10.51
N GLU A 215 -1.33 -5.21 -10.39
CA GLU A 215 0.12 -5.21 -10.52
C GLU A 215 0.72 -6.10 -9.46
N GLY A 216 1.44 -7.13 -9.87
CA GLY A 216 2.08 -8.08 -8.97
C GLY A 216 2.47 -9.37 -9.70
N THR A 217 3.75 -9.72 -9.57
CA THR A 217 4.34 -10.98 -10.05
C THR A 217 5.75 -11.12 -9.45
N PRO A 218 6.16 -12.32 -9.08
CA PRO A 218 7.52 -12.55 -8.59
C PRO A 218 8.58 -12.40 -9.66
#